data_7529dba8ea48af5e487250303d92e43d
#
_entry.id   7529dba8ea48af5e487250303d92e43d
#
_cell.length_a   1.000
_cell.length_b   1.000
_cell.length_c   1.000
_cell.angle_alpha   90.00
_cell.angle_beta   90.00
_cell.angle_gamma   90.00
#
_symmetry.space_group_name_H-M   'P 1'
#
loop_
_entity.id
_entity.type
_entity.pdbx_description
1 polymer ?
#
loop_
_entity_poly.entity_id
_entity_poly.type
_entity_poly.pdbx_seq_one_letter_code
_entity_poly.pdbx_strand_id
1 'polypeptide(L)'
;MKILLIISSFNSLSQSVYCKLKELEYEVYIKFAISKELMIEAVNEINPDIVFSPFLKQFIPNEIFENYPTFVLHPGIIGDRGHHSLDNAINDELKEWGVVILKANEVLDGGDIYAKETFPMRKTTKASLYRNEVTLATLKAMEEFLKNYQDKNFTPIKQILNPIHKNLSQENRKIDWQKDNTEQILKKINMSDSYPGVLDEILGVKCYLFSAFIEDTLKGKAKEILAKRDGAICLGTIDGSIWISQIQELSSFKLPATYVLKDKIKGIEEKRNREAEMKILYQ
;
A
#
# COMPACT_ATOMS: atom_id res chain seq x y z
N MET A 1 0.31 -21.03 22.12
CA MET A 1 -0.36 -19.70 22.17
C MET A 1 -1.33 -19.62 21.02
N LYS A 2 -2.57 -19.21 21.30
CA LYS A 2 -3.66 -19.06 20.35
C LYS A 2 -3.73 -17.61 19.87
N ILE A 3 -3.57 -17.38 18.56
CA ILE A 3 -3.51 -16.05 17.96
C ILE A 3 -4.67 -15.87 17.00
N LEU A 4 -5.38 -14.75 17.12
CA LEU A 4 -6.41 -14.35 16.18
C LEU A 4 -5.92 -13.18 15.32
N LEU A 5 -5.98 -13.34 14.00
CA LEU A 5 -5.80 -12.26 13.04
C LEU A 5 -7.15 -11.65 12.68
N ILE A 6 -7.40 -10.40 13.05
CA ILE A 6 -8.56 -9.61 12.59
C ILE A 6 -8.10 -8.70 11.45
N ILE A 7 -8.64 -8.91 10.25
CA ILE A 7 -8.16 -8.28 9.03
C ILE A 7 -9.30 -7.78 8.14
N SER A 8 -9.07 -6.70 7.41
CA SER A 8 -10.02 -6.23 6.37
C SER A 8 -9.91 -7.01 5.06
N SER A 9 -8.73 -7.58 4.76
CA SER A 9 -8.52 -8.51 3.64
C SER A 9 -7.28 -9.36 3.90
N PHE A 10 -7.25 -10.57 3.32
CA PHE A 10 -6.09 -11.46 3.39
C PHE A 10 -5.08 -11.09 2.29
N ASN A 11 -4.51 -9.88 2.41
CA ASN A 11 -3.51 -9.34 1.50
C ASN A 11 -2.11 -9.94 1.75
N SER A 12 -1.09 -9.55 0.96
CA SER A 12 0.27 -10.08 1.06
C SER A 12 0.88 -9.97 2.47
N LEU A 13 0.66 -8.84 3.16
CA LEU A 13 1.14 -8.66 4.53
C LEU A 13 0.45 -9.64 5.49
N SER A 14 -0.88 -9.72 5.45
CA SER A 14 -1.65 -10.65 6.29
C SER A 14 -1.26 -12.10 6.04
N GLN A 15 -0.99 -12.47 4.78
CA GLN A 15 -0.51 -13.80 4.40
C GLN A 15 0.87 -14.09 5.00
N SER A 16 1.82 -13.14 4.86
CA SER A 16 3.18 -13.30 5.39
C SER A 16 3.19 -13.41 6.92
N VAL A 17 2.38 -12.59 7.60
CA VAL A 17 2.20 -12.67 9.06
C VAL A 17 1.61 -14.03 9.47
N TYR A 18 0.58 -14.50 8.77
CA TYR A 18 -0.01 -15.81 9.02
C TYR A 18 1.01 -16.94 8.86
N CYS A 19 1.73 -16.96 7.73
CA CYS A 19 2.74 -17.99 7.47
C CYS A 19 3.83 -17.98 8.54
N LYS A 20 4.36 -16.80 8.90
CA LYS A 20 5.38 -16.66 9.93
C LYS A 20 4.91 -17.20 11.29
N LEU A 21 3.69 -16.91 11.69
CA LEU A 21 3.13 -17.42 12.95
C LEU A 21 2.92 -18.95 12.91
N LYS A 22 2.53 -19.48 11.75
CA LYS A 22 2.40 -20.94 11.55
C LYS A 22 3.76 -21.66 11.58
N GLU A 23 4.80 -21.08 10.98
CA GLU A 23 6.19 -21.58 11.05
C GLU A 23 6.71 -21.61 12.49
N LEU A 24 6.26 -20.69 13.34
CA LEU A 24 6.57 -20.65 14.78
C LEU A 24 5.65 -21.55 15.62
N GLU A 25 4.87 -22.44 14.98
CA GLU A 25 3.99 -23.42 15.59
C GLU A 25 2.87 -22.85 16.47
N TYR A 26 2.47 -21.58 16.24
CA TYR A 26 1.29 -21.02 16.91
C TYR A 26 0.00 -21.54 16.30
N GLU A 27 -1.05 -21.60 17.14
CA GLU A 27 -2.42 -21.87 16.71
C GLU A 27 -3.02 -20.56 16.20
N VAL A 28 -3.21 -20.44 14.87
CA VAL A 28 -3.60 -19.16 14.22
C VAL A 28 -4.96 -19.26 13.58
N TYR A 29 -5.83 -18.33 13.93
CA TYR A 29 -7.16 -18.13 13.36
C TYR A 29 -7.21 -16.84 12.56
N ILE A 30 -8.10 -16.79 11.56
CA ILE A 30 -8.34 -15.59 10.75
C ILE A 30 -9.82 -15.27 10.77
N LYS A 31 -10.16 -14.02 11.05
CA LYS A 31 -11.53 -13.50 10.94
C LYS A 31 -11.51 -12.15 10.21
N PHE A 32 -12.49 -11.95 9.34
CA PHE A 32 -12.61 -10.68 8.61
C PHE A 32 -13.36 -9.63 9.45
N ALA A 33 -12.86 -8.41 9.45
CA ALA A 33 -13.46 -7.25 10.11
C ALA A 33 -14.64 -6.73 9.27
N ILE A 34 -15.76 -7.43 9.28
CA ILE A 34 -16.96 -7.08 8.50
C ILE A 34 -17.81 -6.07 9.30
N SER A 35 -18.08 -6.34 10.58
CA SER A 35 -18.79 -5.44 11.48
C SER A 35 -18.20 -5.51 12.89
N LYS A 36 -18.57 -4.54 13.75
CA LYS A 36 -18.19 -4.51 15.16
C LYS A 36 -18.64 -5.80 15.87
N GLU A 37 -19.89 -6.19 15.67
CA GLU A 37 -20.52 -7.36 16.32
C GLU A 37 -19.78 -8.64 15.96
N LEU A 38 -19.49 -8.84 14.67
CA LEU A 38 -18.77 -10.04 14.19
C LEU A 38 -17.31 -10.08 14.68
N MET A 39 -16.65 -8.95 14.87
CA MET A 39 -15.32 -8.93 15.48
C MET A 39 -15.39 -9.34 16.96
N ILE A 40 -16.37 -8.85 17.73
CA ILE A 40 -16.57 -9.21 19.13
C ILE A 40 -16.96 -10.70 19.25
N GLU A 41 -17.87 -11.18 18.41
CA GLU A 41 -18.24 -12.60 18.37
C GLU A 41 -17.01 -13.49 18.12
N ALA A 42 -16.17 -13.10 17.17
CA ALA A 42 -14.96 -13.84 16.82
C ALA A 42 -13.98 -13.99 17.99
N VAL A 43 -13.73 -12.93 18.77
CA VAL A 43 -12.82 -13.03 19.93
C VAL A 43 -13.43 -13.85 21.05
N ASN A 44 -14.75 -13.77 21.26
CA ASN A 44 -15.45 -14.56 22.27
C ASN A 44 -15.50 -16.07 21.90
N GLU A 45 -15.73 -16.40 20.62
CA GLU A 45 -15.72 -17.78 20.11
C GLU A 45 -14.33 -18.42 20.24
N ILE A 46 -13.30 -17.70 19.81
CA ILE A 46 -11.93 -18.22 19.72
C ILE A 46 -11.22 -18.14 21.06
N ASN A 47 -11.52 -17.16 21.88
CA ASN A 47 -10.83 -16.85 23.14
C ASN A 47 -9.29 -16.86 22.96
N PRO A 48 -8.73 -15.92 22.17
CA PRO A 48 -7.32 -15.90 21.82
C PRO A 48 -6.45 -15.37 22.96
N ASP A 49 -5.18 -15.81 23.02
CA ASP A 49 -4.18 -15.24 23.91
C ASP A 49 -3.72 -13.85 23.40
N ILE A 50 -3.72 -13.65 22.07
CA ILE A 50 -3.34 -12.40 21.41
C ILE A 50 -4.23 -12.19 20.17
N VAL A 51 -4.61 -10.93 19.94
CA VAL A 51 -5.22 -10.46 18.69
C VAL A 51 -4.21 -9.61 17.94
N PHE A 52 -3.94 -9.92 16.66
CA PHE A 52 -3.17 -9.08 15.74
C PHE A 52 -4.03 -8.52 14.62
N SER A 53 -3.76 -7.27 14.25
CA SER A 53 -4.37 -6.62 13.08
C SER A 53 -3.30 -6.15 12.10
N PRO A 54 -2.84 -7.02 11.19
CA PRO A 54 -1.81 -6.68 10.21
C PRO A 54 -2.32 -5.80 9.06
N PHE A 55 -3.62 -5.82 8.78
CA PHE A 55 -4.26 -4.95 7.80
C PHE A 55 -5.71 -4.71 8.18
N LEU A 56 -5.97 -3.58 8.80
CA LEU A 56 -7.29 -3.22 9.28
C LEU A 56 -7.67 -1.80 8.84
N LYS A 57 -8.87 -1.66 8.26
CA LYS A 57 -9.45 -0.36 7.89
C LYS A 57 -10.47 0.15 8.91
N GLN A 58 -11.09 -0.77 9.64
CA GLN A 58 -12.05 -0.48 10.69
C GLN A 58 -11.33 -0.18 12.00
N PHE A 59 -11.97 0.55 12.87
CA PHE A 59 -11.52 0.71 14.25
C PHE A 59 -11.78 -0.58 15.03
N ILE A 60 -10.84 -0.98 15.90
CA ILE A 60 -11.03 -2.15 16.77
C ILE A 60 -11.97 -1.76 17.89
N PRO A 61 -13.05 -2.50 18.12
CA PRO A 61 -13.99 -2.25 19.23
C PRO A 61 -13.29 -2.22 20.61
N ASN A 62 -13.72 -1.31 21.47
CA ASN A 62 -13.18 -1.21 22.83
C ASN A 62 -13.29 -2.52 23.59
N GLU A 63 -14.41 -3.20 23.42
CA GLU A 63 -14.69 -4.49 24.06
C GLU A 63 -13.63 -5.56 23.73
N ILE A 64 -12.90 -5.40 22.61
CA ILE A 64 -11.82 -6.32 22.22
C ILE A 64 -10.53 -5.94 22.93
N PHE A 65 -10.03 -4.70 22.76
CA PHE A 65 -8.72 -4.34 23.28
C PHE A 65 -8.68 -4.13 24.81
N GLU A 66 -9.83 -3.92 25.45
CA GLU A 66 -9.94 -3.87 26.90
C GLU A 66 -9.87 -5.27 27.55
N ASN A 67 -10.36 -6.31 26.87
CA ASN A 67 -10.44 -7.66 27.41
C ASN A 67 -9.42 -8.64 26.85
N TYR A 68 -8.82 -8.33 25.68
CA TYR A 68 -7.82 -9.17 25.02
C TYR A 68 -6.57 -8.38 24.67
N PRO A 69 -5.36 -8.95 24.86
CA PRO A 69 -4.12 -8.37 24.37
C PRO A 69 -4.20 -8.17 22.84
N THR A 70 -4.38 -6.93 22.39
CA THR A 70 -4.65 -6.60 21.00
C THR A 70 -3.59 -5.65 20.46
N PHE A 71 -3.02 -6.00 19.29
CA PHE A 71 -1.91 -5.25 18.68
C PHE A 71 -2.18 -4.96 17.21
N VAL A 72 -1.83 -3.74 16.81
CA VAL A 72 -1.89 -3.28 15.42
C VAL A 72 -0.48 -3.30 14.84
N LEU A 73 -0.36 -3.84 13.63
CA LEU A 73 0.87 -3.79 12.84
C LEU A 73 0.76 -2.61 11.88
N HIS A 74 1.19 -1.43 12.37
CA HIS A 74 1.03 -0.18 11.66
C HIS A 74 2.22 0.09 10.72
N PRO A 75 2.00 0.33 9.40
CA PRO A 75 3.07 0.66 8.46
C PRO A 75 3.46 2.14 8.56
N GLY A 76 3.96 2.53 9.72
CA GLY A 76 4.35 3.88 10.10
C GLY A 76 5.51 3.88 11.10
N ILE A 77 6.14 5.04 11.30
CA ILE A 77 7.16 5.26 12.32
C ILE A 77 6.51 5.63 13.67
N ILE A 78 7.30 5.68 14.75
CA ILE A 78 6.80 6.13 16.06
C ILE A 78 6.16 7.51 15.94
N GLY A 79 4.95 7.63 16.46
CA GLY A 79 4.14 8.86 16.43
C GLY A 79 3.32 9.06 15.16
N ASP A 80 3.56 8.25 14.10
CA ASP A 80 2.77 8.29 12.88
C ASP A 80 1.36 7.72 13.10
N ARG A 81 0.36 8.32 12.44
CA ARG A 81 -1.05 7.99 12.66
C ARG A 81 -1.89 8.17 11.40
N GLY A 82 -2.73 7.19 11.09
CA GLY A 82 -3.76 7.29 10.06
C GLY A 82 -3.62 6.31 8.90
N HIS A 83 -4.67 6.24 8.09
CA HIS A 83 -4.80 5.23 7.04
C HIS A 83 -3.89 5.45 5.81
N HIS A 84 -3.37 6.65 5.61
CA HIS A 84 -2.58 7.02 4.44
C HIS A 84 -1.10 7.29 4.77
N SER A 85 -0.59 6.67 5.83
CA SER A 85 0.78 6.86 6.31
C SER A 85 1.83 6.64 5.23
N LEU A 86 1.82 5.50 4.54
CA LEU A 86 2.77 5.23 3.45
C LEU A 86 2.54 6.13 2.22
N ASP A 87 1.29 6.50 1.90
CA ASP A 87 0.97 7.44 0.82
C ASP A 87 1.62 8.81 1.10
N ASN A 88 1.51 9.31 2.34
CA ASN A 88 2.11 10.57 2.76
C ASN A 88 3.63 10.48 2.76
N ALA A 89 4.23 9.38 3.25
CA ALA A 89 5.67 9.15 3.22
C ALA A 89 6.25 9.22 1.79
N ILE A 90 5.55 8.64 0.80
CA ILE A 90 5.92 8.72 -0.62
C ILE A 90 5.75 10.15 -1.14
N ASN A 91 4.62 10.81 -0.83
CA ASN A 91 4.35 12.18 -1.24
C ASN A 91 5.41 13.15 -0.75
N ASP A 92 5.82 13.01 0.50
CA ASP A 92 6.80 13.87 1.18
C ASP A 92 8.26 13.44 0.87
N GLU A 93 8.45 12.43 0.02
CA GLU A 93 9.76 11.92 -0.45
C GLU A 93 10.71 11.57 0.71
N LEU A 94 10.15 11.01 1.77
CA LEU A 94 10.93 10.59 2.93
C LEU A 94 11.96 9.53 2.52
N LYS A 95 13.15 9.60 3.10
CA LYS A 95 14.26 8.69 2.77
C LYS A 95 14.23 7.40 3.56
N GLU A 96 13.58 7.42 4.72
CA GLU A 96 13.39 6.30 5.61
C GLU A 96 11.94 6.25 6.06
N TRP A 97 11.43 5.05 6.25
CA TRP A 97 10.11 4.77 6.82
C TRP A 97 10.19 3.56 7.74
N GLY A 98 9.05 3.10 8.27
CA GLY A 98 9.09 1.98 9.19
C GLY A 98 7.76 1.30 9.41
N VAL A 99 7.82 0.35 10.34
CA VAL A 99 6.67 -0.37 10.88
C VAL A 99 6.77 -0.35 12.40
N VAL A 100 5.66 -0.15 13.08
CA VAL A 100 5.54 -0.32 14.52
C VAL A 100 4.49 -1.37 14.85
N ILE A 101 4.72 -2.14 15.90
CA ILE A 101 3.70 -2.99 16.54
C ILE A 101 3.31 -2.33 17.84
N LEU A 102 2.09 -1.83 17.87
CA LEU A 102 1.57 -1.06 19.00
C LEU A 102 0.35 -1.74 19.63
N LYS A 103 0.17 -1.55 20.93
CA LYS A 103 -1.02 -2.02 21.64
C LYS A 103 -2.22 -1.17 21.24
N ALA A 104 -3.32 -1.79 20.88
CA ALA A 104 -4.56 -1.07 20.57
C ALA A 104 -5.13 -0.38 21.82
N ASN A 105 -5.64 0.83 21.64
CA ASN A 105 -6.35 1.60 22.63
C ASN A 105 -7.41 2.48 21.94
N GLU A 106 -8.05 3.39 22.68
CA GLU A 106 -9.07 4.33 22.18
C GLU A 106 -8.54 5.38 21.19
N VAL A 107 -7.21 5.51 21.08
CA VAL A 107 -6.57 6.50 20.20
C VAL A 107 -6.04 5.79 18.95
N LEU A 108 -6.52 6.17 17.76
CA LEU A 108 -6.04 5.59 16.49
C LEU A 108 -4.52 5.64 16.40
N ASP A 109 -3.88 4.48 16.23
CA ASP A 109 -2.43 4.26 16.16
C ASP A 109 -1.64 4.91 17.31
N GLY A 110 -2.31 5.14 18.47
CA GLY A 110 -1.77 5.91 19.59
C GLY A 110 -1.27 5.09 20.79
N GLY A 111 -1.30 3.78 20.70
CA GLY A 111 -0.89 2.91 21.80
C GLY A 111 0.62 2.78 21.98
N ASP A 112 1.03 2.21 23.11
CA ASP A 112 2.43 1.97 23.42
C ASP A 112 3.06 0.98 22.42
N ILE A 113 4.32 1.24 22.03
CA ILE A 113 5.06 0.45 21.04
C ILE A 113 5.75 -0.74 21.71
N TYR A 114 5.52 -1.92 21.18
CA TYR A 114 6.15 -3.17 21.60
C TYR A 114 7.32 -3.61 20.73
N ALA A 115 7.32 -3.23 19.46
CA ALA A 115 8.41 -3.45 18.52
C ALA A 115 8.37 -2.44 17.38
N LYS A 116 9.50 -2.24 16.73
CA LYS A 116 9.63 -1.35 15.56
C LYS A 116 10.74 -1.82 14.64
N GLU A 117 10.61 -1.51 13.36
CA GLU A 117 11.68 -1.71 12.37
C GLU A 117 11.62 -0.58 11.36
N THR A 118 12.77 -0.10 10.89
CA THR A 118 12.86 0.92 9.84
C THR A 118 13.49 0.38 8.57
N PHE A 119 13.24 1.03 7.44
CA PHE A 119 13.78 0.65 6.15
C PHE A 119 14.00 1.88 5.26
N PRO A 120 15.00 1.85 4.34
CA PRO A 120 15.19 2.91 3.35
C PRO A 120 14.06 2.90 2.33
N MET A 121 13.53 4.07 2.01
CA MET A 121 12.48 4.27 1.01
C MET A 121 13.05 4.25 -0.41
N ARG A 122 12.65 3.26 -1.22
CA ARG A 122 12.94 3.26 -2.67
C ARG A 122 11.97 4.17 -3.44
N LYS A 123 12.43 4.80 -4.52
CA LYS A 123 11.55 5.45 -5.50
C LYS A 123 10.82 4.38 -6.33
N THR A 124 9.67 3.95 -5.88
CA THR A 124 8.85 2.91 -6.51
C THR A 124 7.38 3.07 -6.14
N THR A 125 6.53 2.17 -6.64
CA THR A 125 5.10 2.19 -6.32
C THR A 125 4.84 1.83 -4.86
N LYS A 126 3.77 2.37 -4.29
CA LYS A 126 3.29 2.02 -2.95
C LYS A 126 3.10 0.50 -2.80
N ALA A 127 2.54 -0.16 -3.81
CA ALA A 127 2.35 -1.61 -3.80
C ALA A 127 3.67 -2.37 -3.70
N SER A 128 4.73 -1.90 -4.38
CA SER A 128 6.06 -2.51 -4.30
C SER A 128 6.66 -2.35 -2.91
N LEU A 129 6.64 -1.13 -2.33
CA LEU A 129 7.10 -0.89 -0.96
C LEU A 129 6.33 -1.75 0.05
N TYR A 130 5.01 -1.81 -0.09
CA TYR A 130 4.17 -2.56 0.85
C TYR A 130 4.46 -4.07 0.83
N ARG A 131 4.63 -4.65 -0.37
CA ARG A 131 4.91 -6.09 -0.54
C ARG A 131 6.32 -6.49 -0.13
N ASN A 132 7.27 -5.58 -0.20
CA ASN A 132 8.68 -5.85 0.09
C ASN A 132 9.08 -5.24 1.44
N GLU A 133 9.41 -3.97 1.48
CA GLU A 133 10.02 -3.32 2.64
C GLU A 133 9.10 -3.36 3.88
N VAL A 134 7.83 -2.97 3.72
CA VAL A 134 6.85 -3.00 4.83
C VAL A 134 6.66 -4.42 5.34
N THR A 135 6.49 -5.40 4.42
CA THR A 135 6.29 -6.81 4.82
C THR A 135 7.52 -7.35 5.54
N LEU A 136 8.73 -7.13 5.01
CA LEU A 136 9.97 -7.61 5.65
C LEU A 136 10.21 -6.95 7.02
N ALA A 137 10.00 -5.63 7.11
CA ALA A 137 10.10 -4.91 8.38
C ALA A 137 9.06 -5.40 9.40
N THR A 138 7.83 -5.69 8.95
CA THR A 138 6.80 -6.25 9.82
C THR A 138 7.22 -7.61 10.40
N LEU A 139 7.76 -8.50 9.57
CA LEU A 139 8.19 -9.83 10.02
C LEU A 139 9.33 -9.74 11.05
N LYS A 140 10.29 -8.84 10.85
CA LYS A 140 11.35 -8.57 11.83
C LYS A 140 10.81 -7.97 13.11
N ALA A 141 9.95 -6.96 13.02
CA ALA A 141 9.28 -6.37 14.18
C ALA A 141 8.46 -7.40 14.96
N MET A 142 7.85 -8.39 14.29
CA MET A 142 7.14 -9.49 14.95
C MET A 142 8.07 -10.39 15.76
N GLU A 143 9.27 -10.69 15.27
CA GLU A 143 10.26 -11.46 16.03
C GLU A 143 10.69 -10.71 17.29
N GLU A 144 10.91 -9.41 17.19
CA GLU A 144 11.18 -8.53 18.33
C GLU A 144 9.98 -8.48 19.29
N PHE A 145 8.77 -8.28 18.76
CA PHE A 145 7.55 -8.26 19.54
C PHE A 145 7.37 -9.53 20.38
N LEU A 146 7.55 -10.71 19.78
CA LEU A 146 7.37 -11.98 20.49
C LEU A 146 8.35 -12.14 21.65
N LYS A 147 9.60 -11.66 21.52
CA LYS A 147 10.58 -11.61 22.60
C LYS A 147 10.15 -10.64 23.70
N ASN A 148 9.80 -9.42 23.31
CA ASN A 148 9.38 -8.35 24.23
C ASN A 148 8.10 -8.71 24.99
N TYR A 149 7.14 -9.35 24.32
CA TYR A 149 5.87 -9.75 24.93
C TYR A 149 6.03 -10.85 25.98
N GLN A 150 7.05 -11.71 25.85
CA GLN A 150 7.36 -12.76 26.80
C GLN A 150 8.24 -12.28 27.96
N ASP A 151 8.96 -11.19 27.80
CA ASP A 151 9.83 -10.63 28.84
C ASP A 151 9.01 -9.81 29.87
N LYS A 152 8.94 -10.33 31.08
CA LYS A 152 8.23 -9.67 32.20
C LYS A 152 8.83 -8.32 32.61
N ASN A 153 10.08 -8.05 32.22
CA ASN A 153 10.77 -6.78 32.53
C ASN A 153 10.68 -5.79 31.37
N PHE A 154 10.11 -6.17 30.24
CA PHE A 154 9.97 -5.28 29.09
C PHE A 154 9.01 -4.11 29.40
N THR A 155 9.46 -2.92 29.10
CA THR A 155 8.64 -1.70 29.19
C THR A 155 8.36 -1.16 27.78
N PRO A 156 7.11 -1.13 27.34
CA PRO A 156 6.75 -0.57 26.05
C PRO A 156 7.13 0.90 25.90
N ILE A 157 7.48 1.29 24.68
CA ILE A 157 7.85 2.68 24.39
C ILE A 157 6.58 3.52 24.27
N LYS A 158 6.46 4.55 25.08
CA LYS A 158 5.37 5.53 24.97
C LYS A 158 5.60 6.45 23.78
N GLN A 159 4.55 6.72 23.02
CA GLN A 159 4.63 7.59 21.85
C GLN A 159 4.33 9.05 22.22
N ILE A 160 5.04 9.97 21.54
CA ILE A 160 4.58 11.34 21.36
C ILE A 160 3.84 11.35 20.03
N LEU A 161 2.54 11.57 20.08
CA LEU A 161 1.68 11.43 18.91
C LEU A 161 1.73 12.66 18.01
N ASN A 162 2.00 12.45 16.74
CA ASN A 162 1.82 13.47 15.72
C ASN A 162 0.32 13.66 15.40
N PRO A 163 -0.06 14.79 14.78
CA PRO A 163 -1.39 14.91 14.20
C PRO A 163 -1.69 13.77 13.23
N ILE A 164 -2.94 13.30 13.19
CA ILE A 164 -3.36 12.29 12.23
C ILE A 164 -3.15 12.85 10.81
N HIS A 165 -2.54 12.06 9.94
CA HIS A 165 -2.40 12.42 8.54
C HIS A 165 -3.77 12.69 7.89
N LYS A 166 -3.82 13.76 7.09
CA LYS A 166 -5.02 14.03 6.29
C LYS A 166 -5.27 12.88 5.32
N ASN A 167 -6.52 12.46 5.22
CA ASN A 167 -6.92 11.52 4.20
C ASN A 167 -6.68 12.14 2.82
N LEU A 168 -5.81 11.49 2.03
CA LEU A 168 -5.54 11.93 0.67
C LEU A 168 -6.73 11.58 -0.23
N SER A 169 -7.49 12.61 -0.61
CA SER A 169 -8.60 12.50 -1.56
C SER A 169 -8.09 12.43 -3.02
N GLN A 170 -8.98 12.23 -3.98
CA GLN A 170 -8.63 12.32 -5.41
C GLN A 170 -8.17 13.73 -5.81
N GLU A 171 -8.64 14.78 -5.13
CA GLU A 171 -8.15 16.15 -5.38
C GLU A 171 -6.66 16.31 -5.02
N ASN A 172 -6.20 15.66 -3.94
CA ASN A 172 -4.77 15.64 -3.57
C ASN A 172 -3.90 14.82 -4.54
N ARG A 173 -4.50 13.86 -5.26
CA ARG A 173 -3.83 12.95 -6.20
C ARG A 173 -3.89 13.44 -7.65
N LYS A 174 -4.76 14.42 -7.94
CA LYS A 174 -5.04 14.93 -9.27
C LYS A 174 -3.78 15.37 -10.01
N ILE A 175 -3.65 14.93 -11.26
CA ILE A 175 -2.60 15.37 -12.16
C ILE A 175 -3.05 16.67 -12.87
N ASP A 176 -2.23 17.70 -12.80
CA ASP A 176 -2.35 18.89 -13.65
C ASP A 176 -1.36 18.75 -14.81
N TRP A 177 -1.82 18.19 -15.93
CA TRP A 177 -0.98 17.93 -17.11
C TRP A 177 -0.32 19.18 -17.70
N GLN A 178 -0.76 20.38 -17.33
CA GLN A 178 -0.19 21.64 -17.80
C GLN A 178 0.86 22.24 -16.84
N LYS A 179 1.00 21.68 -15.63
CA LYS A 179 1.90 22.19 -14.59
C LYS A 179 2.81 21.13 -14.00
N ASP A 180 2.31 19.90 -13.81
CA ASP A 180 3.09 18.82 -13.22
C ASP A 180 4.16 18.34 -14.22
N ASN A 181 5.41 18.27 -13.79
CA ASN A 181 6.46 17.62 -14.54
C ASN A 181 6.37 16.08 -14.45
N THR A 182 7.16 15.38 -15.26
CA THR A 182 7.12 13.92 -15.37
C THR A 182 7.32 13.23 -14.00
N GLU A 183 8.26 13.70 -13.18
CA GLU A 183 8.54 13.15 -11.86
C GLU A 183 7.36 13.38 -10.88
N GLN A 184 6.71 14.53 -10.93
CA GLN A 184 5.53 14.82 -10.11
C GLN A 184 4.35 13.93 -10.49
N ILE A 185 4.13 13.69 -11.79
CA ILE A 185 3.10 12.77 -12.28
C ILE A 185 3.40 11.34 -11.82
N LEU A 186 4.64 10.89 -12.02
CA LEU A 186 5.08 9.58 -11.56
C LEU A 186 4.86 9.40 -10.04
N LYS A 187 5.23 10.39 -9.24
CA LYS A 187 5.04 10.37 -7.79
C LYS A 187 3.55 10.23 -7.42
N LYS A 188 2.67 11.03 -8.03
CA LYS A 188 1.21 10.97 -7.80
C LYS A 188 0.65 9.57 -8.12
N ILE A 189 1.08 8.96 -9.22
CA ILE A 189 0.66 7.60 -9.58
C ILE A 189 1.25 6.57 -8.61
N ASN A 190 2.54 6.66 -8.29
CA ASN A 190 3.21 5.72 -7.39
C ASN A 190 2.61 5.71 -5.99
N MET A 191 2.32 6.88 -5.39
CA MET A 191 1.69 6.95 -4.05
C MET A 191 0.25 6.46 -4.05
N SER A 192 -0.39 6.45 -5.22
CA SER A 192 -1.78 6.02 -5.39
C SER A 192 -1.92 4.58 -5.88
N ASP A 193 -0.80 3.93 -6.22
CA ASP A 193 -0.80 2.59 -6.82
C ASP A 193 -1.43 1.53 -5.92
N SER A 194 -1.99 0.49 -6.55
CA SER A 194 -2.85 -0.54 -5.99
C SER A 194 -4.25 -0.02 -5.63
N TYR A 195 -4.37 1.00 -4.80
CA TYR A 195 -5.62 1.67 -4.41
C TYR A 195 -5.30 3.05 -3.83
N PRO A 196 -6.05 4.10 -4.17
CA PRO A 196 -7.23 4.14 -5.03
C PRO A 196 -6.93 4.31 -6.52
N GLY A 197 -5.67 4.50 -6.94
CA GLY A 197 -5.28 5.00 -8.25
C GLY A 197 -5.42 6.52 -8.36
N VAL A 198 -5.04 7.09 -9.50
CA VAL A 198 -5.23 8.52 -9.80
C VAL A 198 -6.38 8.68 -10.77
N LEU A 199 -7.45 9.34 -10.35
CA LEU A 199 -8.60 9.62 -11.22
C LEU A 199 -8.22 10.63 -12.30
N ASP A 200 -8.48 10.27 -13.56
CA ASP A 200 -8.24 11.10 -14.73
C ASP A 200 -9.25 10.76 -15.84
N GLU A 201 -9.13 11.44 -16.97
CA GLU A 201 -9.89 11.17 -18.19
C GLU A 201 -8.94 11.08 -19.39
N ILE A 202 -8.80 9.91 -20.02
CA ILE A 202 -7.95 9.70 -21.19
C ILE A 202 -8.83 9.46 -22.42
N LEU A 203 -8.71 10.32 -23.45
CA LEU A 203 -9.53 10.27 -24.68
C LEU A 203 -11.05 10.18 -24.40
N GLY A 204 -11.53 10.90 -23.37
CA GLY A 204 -12.95 10.88 -22.97
C GLY A 204 -13.36 9.64 -22.15
N VAL A 205 -12.42 8.81 -21.71
CA VAL A 205 -12.67 7.68 -20.81
C VAL A 205 -12.26 8.08 -19.39
N LYS A 206 -13.22 8.19 -18.47
CA LYS A 206 -12.95 8.40 -17.04
C LYS A 206 -12.40 7.11 -16.43
N CYS A 207 -11.21 7.20 -15.86
CA CYS A 207 -10.51 6.02 -15.33
C CYS A 207 -9.53 6.39 -14.23
N TYR A 208 -9.09 5.38 -13.48
CA TYR A 208 -7.96 5.49 -12.55
C TYR A 208 -6.69 5.01 -13.24
N LEU A 209 -5.59 5.74 -13.05
CA LEU A 209 -4.26 5.44 -13.59
C LEU A 209 -3.42 4.68 -12.57
N PHE A 210 -2.65 3.68 -13.08
CA PHE A 210 -1.75 2.84 -12.28
C PHE A 210 -0.49 2.47 -13.05
N SER A 211 0.55 2.07 -12.32
CA SER A 211 1.78 1.47 -12.90
C SER A 211 2.41 2.33 -13.99
N ALA A 212 3.01 3.44 -13.56
CA ALA A 212 3.65 4.40 -14.46
C ALA A 212 5.18 4.23 -14.47
N PHE A 213 5.80 4.59 -15.62
CA PHE A 213 7.23 4.58 -15.84
C PHE A 213 7.63 5.77 -16.72
N ILE A 214 8.76 6.41 -16.41
CA ILE A 214 9.28 7.51 -17.22
C ILE A 214 9.72 6.97 -18.59
N GLU A 215 9.49 7.76 -19.63
CA GLU A 215 10.00 7.53 -20.98
C GLU A 215 11.07 8.58 -21.29
N ASP A 216 12.25 8.14 -21.70
CA ASP A 216 13.42 9.01 -21.84
C ASP A 216 13.57 9.67 -23.21
N THR A 217 12.94 9.11 -24.24
CA THR A 217 13.20 9.49 -25.65
C THR A 217 12.05 10.17 -26.36
N LEU A 218 10.80 9.74 -26.08
CA LEU A 218 9.62 10.29 -26.75
C LEU A 218 9.23 11.63 -26.10
N LYS A 219 8.89 12.60 -26.94
CA LYS A 219 8.41 13.91 -26.50
C LYS A 219 7.21 14.34 -27.34
N GLY A 220 6.27 15.04 -26.72
CA GLY A 220 5.07 15.55 -27.37
C GLY A 220 4.33 16.51 -26.46
N LYS A 221 3.11 16.90 -26.87
CA LYS A 221 2.30 17.80 -26.07
C LYS A 221 1.81 17.07 -24.78
N ALA A 222 1.62 17.85 -23.73
CA ALA A 222 1.08 17.34 -22.48
C ALA A 222 -0.25 16.62 -22.71
N LYS A 223 -0.34 15.38 -22.17
CA LYS A 223 -1.50 14.47 -22.28
C LYS A 223 -1.76 13.91 -23.70
N GLU A 224 -0.92 14.17 -24.68
CA GLU A 224 -0.98 13.55 -26.00
C GLU A 224 -0.50 12.09 -25.90
N ILE A 225 -1.22 11.16 -26.57
CA ILE A 225 -0.73 9.77 -26.66
C ILE A 225 0.28 9.68 -27.80
N LEU A 226 1.53 9.43 -27.44
CA LEU A 226 2.68 9.43 -28.35
C LEU A 226 2.94 8.03 -28.95
N ALA A 227 2.66 6.98 -28.16
CA ALA A 227 2.93 5.60 -28.57
C ALA A 227 2.14 4.61 -27.70
N LYS A 228 2.13 3.35 -28.10
CA LYS A 228 1.65 2.21 -27.30
C LYS A 228 2.69 1.09 -27.31
N ARG A 229 2.77 0.28 -26.24
CA ARG A 229 3.71 -0.85 -26.10
C ARG A 229 3.30 -1.77 -24.95
N ASP A 230 3.32 -3.08 -25.14
CA ASP A 230 3.17 -4.07 -24.07
C ASP A 230 1.98 -3.81 -23.12
N GLY A 231 0.84 -3.43 -23.67
CA GLY A 231 -0.33 -3.08 -22.88
C GLY A 231 -0.37 -1.64 -22.39
N ALA A 232 0.74 -0.90 -22.44
CA ALA A 232 0.87 0.49 -21.98
C ALA A 232 0.63 1.52 -23.07
N ILE A 233 0.25 2.74 -22.66
CA ILE A 233 0.23 3.94 -23.49
C ILE A 233 1.28 4.93 -22.99
N CYS A 234 1.94 5.65 -23.91
CA CYS A 234 2.87 6.72 -23.59
C CYS A 234 2.17 8.07 -23.72
N LEU A 235 2.17 8.85 -22.66
CA LEU A 235 1.58 10.20 -22.63
C LEU A 235 2.67 11.26 -22.53
N GLY A 236 2.58 12.31 -23.33
CA GLY A 236 3.43 13.49 -23.20
C GLY A 236 3.20 14.19 -21.86
N THR A 237 4.24 14.81 -21.33
CA THR A 237 4.22 15.68 -20.14
C THR A 237 4.83 17.04 -20.53
N ILE A 238 4.89 18.00 -19.63
CA ILE A 238 5.44 19.33 -19.95
C ILE A 238 6.95 19.31 -20.22
N ASP A 239 7.68 18.30 -19.74
CA ASP A 239 9.14 18.19 -19.82
C ASP A 239 9.66 16.85 -20.39
N GLY A 240 8.77 15.88 -20.64
CA GLY A 240 9.11 14.56 -21.13
C GLY A 240 7.90 13.73 -21.53
N SER A 241 7.89 12.48 -21.12
CA SER A 241 6.73 11.60 -21.28
C SER A 241 6.72 10.45 -20.27
N ILE A 242 5.57 9.79 -20.15
CA ILE A 242 5.34 8.75 -19.15
C ILE A 242 4.51 7.61 -19.74
N TRP A 243 4.93 6.38 -19.49
CA TRP A 243 4.16 5.17 -19.78
C TRP A 243 3.17 4.91 -18.66
N ILE A 244 1.92 4.61 -19.03
CA ILE A 244 0.86 4.15 -18.13
C ILE A 244 0.49 2.73 -18.57
N SER A 245 0.78 1.74 -17.73
CA SER A 245 0.57 0.33 -18.10
C SER A 245 -0.86 -0.15 -17.84
N GLN A 246 -1.49 0.35 -16.79
CA GLN A 246 -2.81 -0.12 -16.39
C GLN A 246 -3.74 1.06 -16.09
N ILE A 247 -4.98 0.90 -16.52
CA ILE A 247 -6.08 1.81 -16.17
C ILE A 247 -7.30 1.00 -15.74
N GLN A 248 -8.16 1.64 -14.96
CA GLN A 248 -9.41 1.06 -14.48
C GLN A 248 -10.55 2.04 -14.75
N GLU A 249 -11.46 1.71 -15.62
CA GLU A 249 -12.71 2.49 -15.77
C GLU A 249 -13.52 2.46 -14.48
N LEU A 250 -14.35 3.48 -14.29
CA LEU A 250 -15.22 3.55 -13.11
C LEU A 250 -16.10 2.29 -13.02
N SER A 251 -16.15 1.70 -11.83
CA SER A 251 -16.93 0.47 -11.56
C SER A 251 -16.48 -0.77 -12.38
N SER A 252 -15.24 -0.79 -12.86
CA SER A 252 -14.65 -1.89 -13.64
C SER A 252 -13.40 -2.46 -12.96
N PHE A 253 -12.65 -3.27 -13.69
CA PHE A 253 -11.42 -3.88 -13.24
C PHE A 253 -10.20 -3.15 -13.80
N LYS A 254 -9.06 -3.29 -13.12
CA LYS A 254 -7.76 -2.83 -13.59
C LYS A 254 -7.30 -3.71 -14.76
N LEU A 255 -7.10 -3.11 -15.93
CA LEU A 255 -6.75 -3.78 -17.18
C LEU A 255 -5.59 -3.05 -17.89
N PRO A 256 -4.89 -3.70 -18.85
CA PRO A 256 -3.93 -3.02 -19.70
C PRO A 256 -4.52 -1.77 -20.36
N ALA A 257 -3.80 -0.66 -20.35
CA ALA A 257 -4.29 0.61 -20.87
C ALA A 257 -4.67 0.52 -22.37
N THR A 258 -3.90 -0.23 -23.15
CA THR A 258 -4.19 -0.47 -24.60
C THR A 258 -5.45 -1.29 -24.80
N TYR A 259 -5.80 -2.18 -23.88
CA TYR A 259 -7.05 -2.96 -23.98
C TYR A 259 -8.28 -2.07 -23.76
N VAL A 260 -8.27 -1.25 -22.71
CA VAL A 260 -9.39 -0.35 -22.39
C VAL A 260 -9.59 0.70 -23.48
N LEU A 261 -8.49 1.25 -24.03
CA LEU A 261 -8.54 2.32 -25.03
C LEU A 261 -8.49 1.82 -26.48
N LYS A 262 -8.55 0.50 -26.71
CA LYS A 262 -8.30 -0.14 -28.02
C LYS A 262 -8.93 0.57 -29.23
N ASP A 263 -10.19 0.98 -29.11
CA ASP A 263 -10.94 1.62 -30.22
C ASP A 263 -10.53 3.07 -30.46
N LYS A 264 -9.91 3.72 -29.47
CA LYS A 264 -9.50 5.13 -29.52
C LYS A 264 -8.04 5.33 -29.95
N ILE A 265 -7.23 4.27 -29.91
CA ILE A 265 -5.78 4.30 -30.20
C ILE A 265 -5.37 3.48 -31.42
N LYS A 266 -6.30 3.15 -32.32
CA LYS A 266 -6.02 2.33 -33.54
C LYS A 266 -4.91 2.92 -34.41
N GLY A 267 -4.84 4.24 -34.52
CA GLY A 267 -3.83 4.95 -35.33
C GLY A 267 -2.52 5.27 -34.59
N ILE A 268 -2.38 4.89 -33.33
CA ILE A 268 -1.19 5.19 -32.55
C ILE A 268 -0.08 4.19 -32.86
N GLU A 269 1.16 4.70 -33.06
CA GLU A 269 2.35 3.91 -33.34
C GLU A 269 2.65 2.91 -32.22
N GLU A 270 2.96 1.67 -32.57
CA GLU A 270 3.39 0.64 -31.63
C GLU A 270 4.93 0.63 -31.54
N LYS A 271 5.45 0.93 -30.36
CA LYS A 271 6.88 0.85 -30.06
C LYS A 271 7.20 -0.50 -29.45
N ARG A 272 7.90 -1.36 -30.18
CA ARG A 272 8.36 -2.65 -29.66
C ARG A 272 9.53 -2.47 -28.71
N ASN A 273 9.58 -3.27 -27.65
CA ASN A 273 10.72 -3.28 -26.74
C ASN A 273 11.83 -4.17 -27.33
N ARG A 274 12.75 -3.55 -28.11
CA ARG A 274 13.85 -4.25 -28.76
C ARG A 274 14.75 -5.03 -27.80
N GLU A 275 14.92 -4.58 -26.55
CA GLU A 275 15.72 -5.31 -25.55
C GLU A 275 15.05 -6.60 -25.08
N ALA A 276 13.72 -6.63 -24.97
CA ALA A 276 12.98 -7.84 -24.62
C ALA A 276 13.01 -8.85 -25.78
N GLU A 277 12.90 -8.39 -27.03
CA GLU A 277 13.03 -9.25 -28.22
C GLU A 277 14.43 -9.87 -28.33
N MET A 278 15.49 -9.11 -28.03
CA MET A 278 16.86 -9.61 -28.01
C MET A 278 17.08 -10.67 -26.95
N LYS A 279 16.50 -10.53 -25.75
CA LYS A 279 16.62 -11.54 -24.68
C LYS A 279 15.91 -12.86 -25.03
N ILE A 280 14.84 -12.82 -25.79
CA ILE A 280 14.10 -14.03 -26.25
C ILE A 280 14.87 -14.75 -27.35
N LEU A 281 15.59 -14.02 -28.22
CA LEU A 281 16.37 -14.60 -29.32
C LEU A 281 17.69 -15.26 -28.88
N TYR A 282 18.16 -14.99 -27.66
CA TYR A 282 19.42 -15.52 -27.11
C TYR A 282 19.21 -16.50 -25.92
N GLN A 283 17.98 -16.94 -25.66
CA GLN A 283 17.61 -18.08 -24.80
C GLN A 283 17.27 -19.30 -25.63
#